data_5b7ef1d577f507623522c2d9827dc41b
#
_entry.id   5b7ef1d577f507623522c2d9827dc41b
#
_cell.length_a   1.000
_cell.length_b   1.000
_cell.length_c   1.000
_cell.angle_alpha   90.00
_cell.angle_beta   90.00
_cell.angle_gamma   90.00
#
_symmetry.space_group_name_H-M   'P 1'
#
loop_
_entity.id
_entity.type
_entity.pdbx_description
1 polymer ?
#
loop_
_entity_poly.entity_id
_entity_poly.type
_entity_poly.pdbx_seq_one_letter_code
_entity_poly.pdbx_strand_id
1 'polypeptide(L)'
;MALPKLNQYPVYNTNIPSTGEEIQYRPFLVKEQKILLMALETNDEKQVLIAIQQLLEQCIISKCNIDNLALFDIEYIFLQLRGKAVGENSDIKLKCTECEQENDVKLPLADLKPNIKEVDTKIKIGEQYILNLQYPKFRSVIENETPDKEVFNDEPGKISAIYTLSLHCLESLDTEDEKIYFKDESFEDKEEFMGSLTSAQFEKIMVFVQDIPKLEY
;
A
#
# COMPACT_ATOMS: atom_id res chain seq x y z
N MET A 1 30.51 13.82 -30.92
CA MET A 1 29.43 12.91 -31.37
C MET A 1 28.51 12.67 -30.18
N ALA A 2 27.21 12.92 -30.34
CA ALA A 2 26.24 12.59 -29.29
C ALA A 2 25.94 11.07 -29.32
N LEU A 3 25.90 10.42 -28.15
CA LEU A 3 25.53 9.02 -28.06
C LEU A 3 24.04 8.83 -28.45
N PRO A 4 23.70 7.71 -29.12
CA PRO A 4 22.33 7.45 -29.49
C PRO A 4 21.45 7.28 -28.21
N LYS A 5 20.25 7.85 -28.26
CA LYS A 5 19.25 7.61 -27.21
C LYS A 5 18.51 6.30 -27.50
N LEU A 6 18.56 5.35 -26.58
CA LEU A 6 17.83 4.11 -26.65
C LEU A 6 16.40 4.35 -26.13
N ASN A 7 15.43 4.52 -27.05
CA ASN A 7 14.05 4.89 -26.71
C ASN A 7 13.05 3.76 -26.95
N GLN A 8 13.51 2.53 -27.20
CA GLN A 8 12.63 1.38 -27.43
C GLN A 8 12.63 0.50 -26.19
N TYR A 9 11.48 0.44 -25.51
CA TYR A 9 11.26 -0.39 -24.33
C TYR A 9 10.11 -1.34 -24.59
N PRO A 10 10.15 -2.60 -24.09
CA PRO A 10 8.99 -3.46 -24.09
C PRO A 10 7.90 -2.86 -23.20
N VAL A 11 6.64 -3.00 -23.63
CA VAL A 11 5.46 -2.60 -22.89
C VAL A 11 4.74 -3.85 -22.42
N TYR A 12 4.32 -3.87 -21.18
CA TYR A 12 3.60 -4.96 -20.53
C TYR A 12 2.27 -4.47 -19.99
N ASN A 13 1.33 -5.39 -19.82
CA ASN A 13 0.03 -5.12 -19.22
C ASN A 13 -0.06 -5.84 -17.87
N THR A 14 -0.77 -5.23 -16.94
CA THR A 14 -1.20 -5.87 -15.69
C THR A 14 -2.51 -5.24 -15.23
N ASN A 15 -3.25 -5.94 -14.36
CA ASN A 15 -4.47 -5.40 -13.78
C ASN A 15 -4.17 -4.88 -12.37
N ILE A 16 -4.77 -3.75 -12.02
CA ILE A 16 -4.77 -3.22 -10.66
C ILE A 16 -5.63 -4.16 -9.80
N PRO A 17 -5.08 -4.75 -8.73
CA PRO A 17 -5.79 -5.77 -7.96
C PRO A 17 -7.11 -5.29 -7.34
N SER A 18 -7.16 -4.05 -6.82
CA SER A 18 -8.34 -3.51 -6.14
C SER A 18 -9.51 -3.18 -7.09
N THR A 19 -9.20 -2.76 -8.33
CA THR A 19 -10.20 -2.26 -9.29
C THR A 19 -10.43 -3.19 -10.47
N GLY A 20 -9.46 -4.07 -10.78
CA GLY A 20 -9.45 -4.89 -11.98
C GLY A 20 -9.10 -4.10 -13.26
N GLU A 21 -8.83 -2.80 -13.18
CA GLU A 21 -8.49 -1.96 -14.32
C GLU A 21 -7.14 -2.38 -14.91
N GLU A 22 -7.08 -2.52 -16.24
CA GLU A 22 -5.83 -2.86 -16.93
C GLU A 22 -4.96 -1.62 -17.12
N ILE A 23 -3.70 -1.72 -16.73
CA ILE A 23 -2.69 -0.70 -16.95
C ILE A 23 -1.55 -1.20 -17.83
N GLN A 24 -0.95 -0.28 -18.58
CA GLN A 24 0.25 -0.52 -19.37
C GLN A 24 1.46 0.11 -18.68
N TYR A 25 2.55 -0.64 -18.64
CA TYR A 25 3.79 -0.19 -18.03
C TYR A 25 5.01 -0.64 -18.80
N ARG A 26 6.13 0.03 -18.58
CA ARG A 26 7.46 -0.37 -19.02
C ARG A 26 8.35 -0.69 -17.83
N PRO A 27 9.36 -1.54 -18.00
CA PRO A 27 10.38 -1.72 -16.97
C PRO A 27 11.07 -0.39 -16.65
N PHE A 28 11.49 -0.21 -15.40
CA PHE A 28 12.30 0.93 -15.04
C PHE A 28 13.72 0.80 -15.58
N LEU A 29 14.34 1.94 -15.84
CA LEU A 29 15.69 2.05 -16.36
C LEU A 29 16.67 2.35 -15.22
N VAL A 30 17.96 2.33 -15.53
CA VAL A 30 19.03 2.63 -14.56
C VAL A 30 18.84 4.01 -13.88
N LYS A 31 18.27 4.99 -14.59
CA LYS A 31 18.02 6.33 -14.03
C LYS A 31 16.97 6.30 -12.91
N GLU A 32 15.85 5.54 -13.08
CA GLU A 32 14.84 5.36 -12.05
C GLU A 32 15.35 4.45 -10.93
N GLN A 33 16.08 3.38 -11.26
CA GLN A 33 16.70 2.50 -10.28
C GLN A 33 17.66 3.27 -9.36
N LYS A 34 18.43 4.21 -9.91
CA LYS A 34 19.33 5.04 -9.11
C LYS A 34 18.58 5.86 -8.06
N ILE A 35 17.42 6.44 -8.40
CA ILE A 35 16.59 7.22 -7.45
C ILE A 35 16.16 6.32 -6.29
N LEU A 36 15.67 5.12 -6.60
CA LEU A 36 15.24 4.16 -5.59
C LEU A 36 16.39 3.73 -4.67
N LEU A 37 17.57 3.42 -5.24
CA LEU A 37 18.74 3.03 -4.46
C LEU A 37 19.21 4.16 -3.54
N MET A 38 19.20 5.41 -4.02
CA MET A 38 19.54 6.58 -3.19
C MET A 38 18.54 6.78 -2.05
N ALA A 39 17.25 6.54 -2.29
CA ALA A 39 16.24 6.61 -1.23
C ALA A 39 16.45 5.51 -0.18
N LEU A 40 16.78 4.28 -0.59
CA LEU A 40 17.07 3.18 0.33
C LEU A 40 18.29 3.45 1.23
N GLU A 41 19.31 4.19 0.73
CA GLU A 41 20.49 4.57 1.52
C GLU A 41 20.16 5.57 2.65
N THR A 42 19.03 6.30 2.56
CA THR A 42 18.64 7.27 3.60
C THR A 42 18.12 6.60 4.88
N ASN A 43 17.70 5.34 4.82
CA ASN A 43 16.95 4.65 5.88
C ASN A 43 15.67 5.41 6.32
N ASP A 44 15.11 6.22 5.43
CA ASP A 44 13.88 6.98 5.63
C ASP A 44 12.77 6.34 4.78
N GLU A 45 11.83 5.70 5.44
CA GLU A 45 10.72 4.98 4.79
C GLU A 45 9.88 5.92 3.91
N LYS A 46 9.66 7.17 4.35
CA LYS A 46 8.92 8.17 3.59
C LYS A 46 9.63 8.51 2.27
N GLN A 47 10.96 8.65 2.30
CA GLN A 47 11.76 8.88 1.10
C GLN A 47 11.71 7.69 0.15
N VAL A 48 11.67 6.48 0.67
CA VAL A 48 11.52 5.26 -0.15
C VAL A 48 10.14 5.23 -0.82
N LEU A 49 9.06 5.52 -0.08
CA LEU A 49 7.71 5.58 -0.64
C LEU A 49 7.58 6.65 -1.73
N ILE A 50 8.15 7.85 -1.51
CA ILE A 50 8.19 8.92 -2.52
C ILE A 50 8.97 8.48 -3.76
N ALA A 51 10.09 7.78 -3.59
CA ALA A 51 10.88 7.26 -4.72
C ALA A 51 10.11 6.19 -5.51
N ILE A 52 9.34 5.32 -4.82
CA ILE A 52 8.47 4.34 -5.46
C ILE A 52 7.36 5.07 -6.24
N GLN A 53 6.71 6.09 -5.68
CA GLN A 53 5.71 6.89 -6.38
C GLN A 53 6.27 7.47 -7.68
N GLN A 54 7.40 8.18 -7.60
CA GLN A 54 8.08 8.77 -8.76
C GLN A 54 8.45 7.72 -9.82
N LEU A 55 8.90 6.54 -9.39
CA LEU A 55 9.23 5.43 -10.28
C LEU A 55 7.97 4.94 -11.01
N LEU A 56 6.87 4.73 -10.30
CA LEU A 56 5.60 4.29 -10.89
C LEU A 56 5.04 5.30 -11.87
N GLU A 57 5.03 6.60 -11.52
CA GLU A 57 4.61 7.71 -12.41
C GLU A 57 5.38 7.74 -13.72
N GLN A 58 6.66 7.39 -13.69
CA GLN A 58 7.53 7.36 -14.88
C GLN A 58 7.37 6.09 -15.72
N CYS A 59 7.00 4.99 -15.09
CA CYS A 59 6.95 3.67 -15.72
C CYS A 59 5.56 3.29 -16.22
N ILE A 60 4.48 3.75 -15.57
CA ILE A 60 3.11 3.52 -16.03
C ILE A 60 2.85 4.45 -17.23
N ILE A 61 2.39 3.85 -18.33
CA ILE A 61 2.15 4.53 -19.61
C ILE A 61 0.69 4.96 -19.74
N SER A 62 -0.22 4.10 -19.27
CA SER A 62 -1.66 4.38 -19.25
C SER A 62 -2.00 5.47 -18.22
N LYS A 63 -3.15 6.11 -18.43
CA LYS A 63 -3.65 7.10 -17.47
C LYS A 63 -4.08 6.39 -16.18
N CYS A 64 -3.32 6.53 -15.12
CA CYS A 64 -3.59 5.97 -13.81
C CYS A 64 -3.31 7.03 -12.73
N ASN A 65 -4.20 7.14 -11.75
CA ASN A 65 -4.00 8.02 -10.61
C ASN A 65 -3.40 7.21 -9.44
N ILE A 66 -2.07 7.22 -9.35
CA ILE A 66 -1.29 6.45 -8.37
C ILE A 66 -1.65 6.83 -6.93
N ASP A 67 -1.92 8.10 -6.68
CA ASP A 67 -2.27 8.62 -5.35
C ASP A 67 -3.52 7.97 -4.75
N ASN A 68 -4.46 7.57 -5.61
CA ASN A 68 -5.73 6.97 -5.20
C ASN A 68 -5.70 5.44 -5.13
N LEU A 69 -4.59 4.81 -5.53
CA LEU A 69 -4.44 3.36 -5.42
C LEU A 69 -4.29 2.93 -3.97
N ALA A 70 -4.74 1.72 -3.66
CA ALA A 70 -4.49 1.10 -2.38
C ALA A 70 -3.01 0.75 -2.23
N LEU A 71 -2.52 0.67 -0.98
CA LEU A 71 -1.11 0.36 -0.72
C LEU A 71 -0.69 -0.97 -1.36
N PHE A 72 -1.50 -2.01 -1.24
CA PHE A 72 -1.21 -3.33 -1.83
C PHE A 72 -1.23 -3.33 -3.37
N ASP A 73 -1.97 -2.40 -4.03
CA ASP A 73 -1.88 -2.22 -5.48
C ASP A 73 -0.51 -1.71 -5.88
N ILE A 74 0.00 -0.72 -5.13
CA ILE A 74 1.34 -0.14 -5.33
C ILE A 74 2.41 -1.20 -5.19
N GLU A 75 2.34 -2.00 -4.13
CA GLU A 75 3.27 -3.12 -3.89
C GLU A 75 3.25 -4.13 -5.04
N TYR A 76 2.05 -4.52 -5.47
CA TYR A 76 1.87 -5.46 -6.58
C TYR A 76 2.43 -4.91 -7.90
N ILE A 77 2.07 -3.67 -8.28
CA ILE A 77 2.55 -3.04 -9.51
C ILE A 77 4.07 -2.88 -9.48
N PHE A 78 4.62 -2.48 -8.33
CA PHE A 78 6.07 -2.37 -8.16
C PHE A 78 6.78 -3.71 -8.34
N LEU A 79 6.23 -4.80 -7.82
CA LEU A 79 6.79 -6.15 -8.03
C LEU A 79 6.74 -6.58 -9.49
N GLN A 80 5.64 -6.27 -10.21
CA GLN A 80 5.57 -6.55 -11.65
C GLN A 80 6.64 -5.79 -12.44
N LEU A 81 6.81 -4.49 -12.12
CA LEU A 81 7.87 -3.66 -12.71
C LEU A 81 9.27 -4.21 -12.41
N ARG A 82 9.53 -4.56 -11.15
CA ARG A 82 10.82 -5.12 -10.72
C ARG A 82 11.11 -6.46 -11.41
N GLY A 83 10.11 -7.32 -11.53
CA GLY A 83 10.23 -8.61 -12.21
C GLY A 83 10.69 -8.45 -13.66
N LYS A 84 10.18 -7.44 -14.37
CA LYS A 84 10.54 -7.19 -15.78
C LYS A 84 11.83 -6.37 -15.95
N ALA A 85 12.25 -5.61 -14.93
CA ALA A 85 13.43 -4.77 -15.01
C ALA A 85 14.71 -5.49 -14.52
N VAL A 86 14.62 -6.28 -13.46
CA VAL A 86 15.79 -6.87 -12.78
C VAL A 86 15.82 -8.40 -12.95
N GLY A 87 14.63 -9.03 -12.92
CA GLY A 87 14.48 -10.48 -13.04
C GLY A 87 13.23 -10.98 -12.34
N GLU A 88 12.67 -12.06 -12.87
CA GLU A 88 11.38 -12.61 -12.42
C GLU A 88 11.47 -13.37 -11.08
N ASN A 89 12.68 -13.63 -10.59
CA ASN A 89 12.90 -14.28 -9.30
C ASN A 89 13.66 -13.36 -8.34
N SER A 90 13.38 -13.51 -7.05
CA SER A 90 14.14 -12.92 -5.97
C SER A 90 14.75 -14.02 -5.11
N ASP A 91 16.07 -13.99 -4.94
CA ASP A 91 16.75 -14.87 -4.00
C ASP A 91 16.66 -14.25 -2.60
N ILE A 92 15.98 -14.91 -1.68
CA ILE A 92 15.79 -14.47 -0.30
C ILE A 92 16.28 -15.53 0.67
N LYS A 93 16.74 -15.10 1.85
CA LYS A 93 17.08 -15.99 2.95
C LYS A 93 15.95 -15.99 3.96
N LEU A 94 15.37 -17.15 4.19
CA LEU A 94 14.35 -17.34 5.22
C LEU A 94 14.95 -18.12 6.40
N LYS A 95 14.69 -17.64 7.62
CA LYS A 95 14.99 -18.38 8.84
C LYS A 95 13.87 -19.36 9.14
N CYS A 96 14.23 -20.59 9.41
CA CYS A 96 13.27 -21.58 9.91
C CYS A 96 12.77 -21.15 11.29
N THR A 97 11.45 -21.22 11.51
CA THR A 97 10.84 -20.87 12.79
C THR A 97 11.12 -21.85 13.92
N GLU A 98 11.54 -23.09 13.59
CA GLU A 98 11.81 -24.14 14.57
C GLU A 98 13.30 -24.24 14.94
N CYS A 99 14.20 -24.14 13.93
CA CYS A 99 15.63 -24.37 14.15
C CYS A 99 16.51 -23.16 13.85
N GLU A 100 15.93 -22.02 13.49
CA GLU A 100 16.61 -20.75 13.14
C GLU A 100 17.63 -20.85 11.98
N GLN A 101 17.69 -22.01 11.29
CA GLN A 101 18.58 -22.21 10.15
C GLN A 101 18.14 -21.32 8.98
N GLU A 102 19.10 -20.66 8.35
CA GLU A 102 18.88 -19.89 7.12
C GLU A 102 18.78 -20.82 5.91
N ASN A 103 17.74 -20.62 5.10
CA ASN A 103 17.52 -21.34 3.86
C ASN A 103 17.45 -20.36 2.70
N ASP A 104 18.16 -20.64 1.62
CA ASP A 104 18.05 -19.87 0.39
C ASP A 104 16.78 -20.30 -0.36
N VAL A 105 15.88 -19.34 -0.60
CA VAL A 105 14.61 -19.57 -1.29
C VAL A 105 14.54 -18.65 -2.52
N LYS A 106 14.21 -19.24 -3.66
CA LYS A 106 13.89 -18.49 -4.88
C LYS A 106 12.41 -18.21 -4.92
N LEU A 107 12.05 -16.93 -4.81
CA LEU A 107 10.68 -16.47 -4.85
C LEU A 107 10.34 -15.95 -6.24
N PRO A 108 9.46 -16.62 -7.02
CA PRO A 108 9.00 -16.11 -8.30
C PRO A 108 8.04 -14.93 -8.07
N LEU A 109 8.45 -13.75 -8.50
CA LEU A 109 7.69 -12.50 -8.26
C LEU A 109 6.35 -12.45 -9.01
N ALA A 110 6.25 -13.17 -10.14
CA ALA A 110 5.02 -13.26 -10.92
C ALA A 110 3.88 -14.02 -10.21
N ASP A 111 4.23 -14.89 -9.26
CA ASP A 111 3.25 -15.72 -8.54
C ASP A 111 2.71 -15.01 -7.28
N LEU A 112 3.37 -13.92 -6.86
CA LEU A 112 2.90 -13.10 -5.76
C LEU A 112 1.65 -12.31 -6.18
N LYS A 113 0.56 -12.54 -5.46
CA LYS A 113 -0.72 -11.85 -5.69
C LYS A 113 -1.31 -11.40 -4.37
N PRO A 114 -2.05 -10.27 -4.37
CA PRO A 114 -2.79 -9.88 -3.18
C PRO A 114 -3.89 -10.90 -2.88
N ASN A 115 -3.98 -11.33 -1.63
CA ASN A 115 -5.08 -12.20 -1.16
C ASN A 115 -6.30 -11.33 -0.87
N ILE A 116 -7.10 -11.04 -1.91
CA ILE A 116 -8.30 -10.22 -1.80
C ILE A 116 -9.46 -11.07 -1.30
N LYS A 117 -9.94 -10.75 -0.10
CA LYS A 117 -11.13 -11.35 0.51
C LYS A 117 -12.31 -10.40 0.41
N GLU A 118 -13.52 -10.95 0.41
CA GLU A 118 -14.71 -10.13 0.62
C GLU A 118 -14.76 -9.68 2.09
N VAL A 119 -14.66 -8.38 2.31
CA VAL A 119 -14.74 -7.76 3.63
C VAL A 119 -15.93 -6.81 3.71
N ASP A 120 -16.56 -6.74 4.88
CA ASP A 120 -17.61 -5.77 5.11
C ASP A 120 -16.99 -4.37 5.28
N THR A 121 -17.25 -3.50 4.32
CA THR A 121 -16.78 -2.11 4.31
C THR A 121 -17.75 -1.16 5.02
N LYS A 122 -18.88 -1.65 5.54
CA LYS A 122 -19.92 -0.83 6.15
C LYS A 122 -20.18 -1.24 7.59
N ILE A 123 -19.89 -0.36 8.51
CA ILE A 123 -20.09 -0.58 9.94
C ILE A 123 -21.24 0.31 10.43
N LYS A 124 -22.27 -0.31 10.98
CA LYS A 124 -23.35 0.44 11.66
C LYS A 124 -22.87 0.97 13.00
N ILE A 125 -23.01 2.28 13.20
CA ILE A 125 -22.71 3.01 14.43
C ILE A 125 -24.02 3.49 15.03
N GLY A 126 -24.57 2.74 15.97
CA GLY A 126 -25.92 3.01 16.48
C GLY A 126 -27.01 2.73 15.43
N GLU A 127 -28.11 3.49 15.50
CA GLU A 127 -29.24 3.36 14.58
C GLU A 127 -29.20 4.36 13.42
N GLN A 128 -28.42 5.45 13.58
CA GLN A 128 -28.47 6.62 12.68
C GLN A 128 -27.28 6.76 11.77
N TYR A 129 -26.14 6.06 12.01
CA TYR A 129 -24.89 6.28 11.29
C TYR A 129 -24.37 5.00 10.64
N ILE A 130 -23.86 5.15 9.42
CA ILE A 130 -23.11 4.08 8.74
C ILE A 130 -21.72 4.60 8.45
N LEU A 131 -20.71 3.99 9.05
CA LEU A 131 -19.32 4.24 8.76
C LEU A 131 -18.93 3.39 7.54
N ASN A 132 -18.45 4.05 6.48
CA ASN A 132 -17.89 3.39 5.32
C ASN A 132 -16.36 3.37 5.44
N LEU A 133 -15.79 2.20 5.19
CA LEU A 133 -14.35 1.96 5.18
C LEU A 133 -13.84 1.77 3.75
N GLN A 134 -12.59 2.15 3.54
CA GLN A 134 -11.85 1.92 2.30
C GLN A 134 -10.46 1.36 2.62
N TYR A 135 -9.82 0.77 1.62
CA TYR A 135 -8.40 0.44 1.76
C TYR A 135 -7.57 1.72 1.86
N PRO A 136 -6.50 1.73 2.69
CA PRO A 136 -5.65 2.89 2.87
C PRO A 136 -5.04 3.29 1.53
N LYS A 137 -5.25 4.53 1.12
CA LYS A 137 -4.72 5.07 -0.14
C LYS A 137 -3.26 5.44 0.02
N PHE A 138 -2.49 5.20 -1.03
CA PHE A 138 -1.05 5.45 -1.05
C PHE A 138 -0.71 6.89 -0.66
N ARG A 139 -1.44 7.87 -1.20
CA ARG A 139 -1.26 9.28 -0.85
C ARG A 139 -1.45 9.54 0.64
N SER A 140 -2.47 8.97 1.26
CA SER A 140 -2.75 9.21 2.68
C SER A 140 -1.63 8.67 3.59
N VAL A 141 -0.95 7.61 3.16
CA VAL A 141 0.19 7.04 3.89
C VAL A 141 1.44 7.92 3.77
N ILE A 142 1.66 8.55 2.61
CA ILE A 142 2.81 9.46 2.40
C ILE A 142 2.62 10.81 3.10
N GLU A 143 1.42 11.40 3.01
CA GLU A 143 1.17 12.77 3.50
C GLU A 143 1.06 12.85 5.02
N ASN A 144 0.46 11.84 5.63
CA ASN A 144 0.35 11.83 7.09
C ASN A 144 1.66 11.30 7.68
N GLU A 145 2.24 12.10 8.54
CA GLU A 145 3.34 11.65 9.38
C GLU A 145 2.81 10.50 10.24
N THR A 146 3.24 9.28 9.92
CA THR A 146 3.01 8.18 10.85
C THR A 146 3.73 8.56 12.14
N PRO A 147 3.03 8.69 13.27
CA PRO A 147 3.72 8.92 14.52
C PRO A 147 4.59 7.70 14.78
N ASP A 148 5.89 7.90 14.73
CA ASP A 148 6.97 6.96 15.05
C ASP A 148 7.08 5.65 14.21
N LYS A 149 8.32 5.34 13.94
CA LYS A 149 8.97 4.32 13.09
C LYS A 149 8.51 2.85 13.23
N GLU A 150 7.33 2.56 13.79
CA GLU A 150 6.96 1.21 14.22
C GLU A 150 5.84 0.55 13.40
N VAL A 151 5.36 1.19 12.32
CA VAL A 151 4.18 0.70 11.56
C VAL A 151 4.44 -0.64 10.86
N PHE A 152 5.69 -1.00 10.61
CA PHE A 152 6.05 -2.20 9.84
C PHE A 152 6.94 -3.21 10.59
N ASN A 153 7.30 -2.97 11.85
CA ASN A 153 8.12 -3.89 12.65
C ASN A 153 7.29 -4.74 13.62
N ASP A 154 7.64 -6.02 13.72
CA ASP A 154 6.93 -7.05 14.50
C ASP A 154 7.06 -6.94 16.04
N GLU A 155 7.39 -5.77 16.61
CA GLU A 155 7.64 -5.54 18.03
C GLU A 155 6.61 -4.61 18.73
N PRO A 156 6.65 -4.33 20.03
CA PRO A 156 5.53 -3.83 20.86
C PRO A 156 4.88 -2.49 20.50
N GLY A 157 4.97 -2.03 19.25
CA GLY A 157 4.21 -0.92 18.65
C GLY A 157 2.99 -1.33 17.82
N LYS A 158 2.69 -2.61 17.69
CA LYS A 158 1.60 -3.13 16.82
C LYS A 158 0.24 -2.45 17.01
N ILE A 159 -0.12 -2.09 18.24
CA ILE A 159 -1.41 -1.45 18.53
C ILE A 159 -1.45 -0.04 17.96
N SER A 160 -0.37 0.74 18.12
CA SER A 160 -0.28 2.10 17.58
C SER A 160 -0.32 2.09 16.05
N ALA A 161 0.43 1.18 15.43
CA ALA A 161 0.45 1.00 13.98
C ALA A 161 -0.93 0.63 13.41
N ILE A 162 -1.62 -0.33 14.04
CA ILE A 162 -2.96 -0.74 13.61
C ILE A 162 -3.96 0.41 13.81
N TYR A 163 -3.86 1.16 14.92
CA TYR A 163 -4.70 2.31 15.17
C TYR A 163 -4.51 3.39 14.10
N THR A 164 -3.27 3.76 13.78
CA THR A 164 -2.96 4.72 12.71
C THR A 164 -3.46 4.22 11.35
N LEU A 165 -3.24 2.96 11.02
CA LEU A 165 -3.75 2.37 9.79
C LEU A 165 -5.29 2.40 9.72
N SER A 166 -5.96 2.21 10.87
CA SER A 166 -7.43 2.32 10.96
C SER A 166 -7.93 3.72 10.58
N LEU A 167 -7.22 4.79 10.96
CA LEU A 167 -7.57 6.16 10.58
C LEU A 167 -7.48 6.40 9.08
N HIS A 168 -6.52 5.77 8.39
CA HIS A 168 -6.41 5.82 6.93
C HIS A 168 -7.50 5.03 6.21
N CYS A 169 -8.16 4.10 6.91
CA CYS A 169 -9.26 3.32 6.35
C CYS A 169 -10.61 4.02 6.40
N LEU A 170 -10.74 5.14 7.12
CA LEU A 170 -11.98 5.90 7.20
C LEU A 170 -12.27 6.57 5.85
N GLU A 171 -13.40 6.21 5.20
CA GLU A 171 -13.85 6.84 3.95
C GLU A 171 -14.87 7.95 4.23
N SER A 172 -16.00 7.58 4.80
CA SER A 172 -17.11 8.50 5.03
C SER A 172 -18.06 8.00 6.11
N LEU A 173 -18.78 8.94 6.70
CA LEU A 173 -19.86 8.69 7.65
C LEU A 173 -21.19 9.13 6.98
N ASP A 174 -22.09 8.18 6.76
CA ASP A 174 -23.45 8.46 6.31
C ASP A 174 -24.31 8.77 7.54
N THR A 175 -24.93 9.92 7.54
CA THR A 175 -25.92 10.35 8.53
C THR A 175 -27.31 10.34 7.90
N GLU A 176 -28.36 10.70 8.62
CA GLU A 176 -29.72 10.81 8.06
C GLU A 176 -29.83 11.94 7.03
N ASP A 177 -29.07 13.02 7.19
CA ASP A 177 -29.17 14.25 6.39
C ASP A 177 -28.07 14.37 5.33
N GLU A 178 -26.86 13.87 5.62
CA GLU A 178 -25.68 14.08 4.75
C GLU A 178 -24.66 12.95 4.82
N LYS A 179 -23.70 13.00 3.90
CA LYS A 179 -22.52 12.14 3.87
C LYS A 179 -21.28 12.95 4.11
N ILE A 180 -20.61 12.70 5.23
CA ILE A 180 -19.37 13.37 5.64
C ILE A 180 -18.19 12.55 5.16
N TYR A 181 -17.23 13.17 4.45
CA TYR A 181 -16.05 12.50 3.94
C TYR A 181 -14.82 12.80 4.81
N PHE A 182 -14.19 11.79 5.37
CA PHE A 182 -13.00 11.92 6.20
C PHE A 182 -11.77 12.47 5.47
N LYS A 183 -11.74 12.43 4.13
CA LYS A 183 -10.65 13.06 3.36
C LYS A 183 -10.57 14.57 3.55
N ASP A 184 -11.70 15.21 3.91
CA ASP A 184 -11.83 16.66 4.08
C ASP A 184 -11.58 17.09 5.55
N GLU A 185 -11.41 16.12 6.47
CA GLU A 185 -11.21 16.31 7.91
C GLU A 185 -9.73 16.22 8.29
N SER A 186 -9.34 16.92 9.37
CA SER A 186 -7.99 16.85 9.91
C SER A 186 -7.68 15.49 10.53
N PHE A 187 -6.41 15.21 10.77
CA PHE A 187 -6.00 13.98 11.45
C PHE A 187 -6.51 13.93 12.88
N GLU A 188 -6.48 15.08 13.59
CA GLU A 188 -6.98 15.24 14.94
C GLU A 188 -8.48 14.97 15.03
N ASP A 189 -9.29 15.46 14.07
CA ASP A 189 -10.73 15.20 14.03
C ASP A 189 -11.03 13.71 13.83
N LYS A 190 -10.22 13.01 13.00
CA LYS A 190 -10.32 11.55 12.83
C LYS A 190 -9.98 10.78 14.10
N GLU A 191 -8.95 11.24 14.83
CA GLU A 191 -8.58 10.64 16.13
C GLU A 191 -9.68 10.85 17.16
N GLU A 192 -10.25 12.07 17.25
CA GLU A 192 -11.36 12.36 18.17
C GLU A 192 -12.59 11.51 17.84
N PHE A 193 -12.95 11.41 16.54
CA PHE A 193 -14.02 10.53 16.09
C PHE A 193 -13.76 9.06 16.48
N MET A 194 -12.56 8.55 16.19
CA MET A 194 -12.19 7.18 16.53
C MET A 194 -12.25 6.94 18.03
N GLY A 195 -11.79 7.89 18.84
CA GLY A 195 -11.85 7.85 20.32
C GLY A 195 -13.27 7.86 20.89
N SER A 196 -14.26 8.33 20.12
CA SER A 196 -15.67 8.33 20.50
C SER A 196 -16.39 6.99 20.29
N LEU A 197 -15.77 6.07 19.55
CA LEU A 197 -16.34 4.76 19.26
C LEU A 197 -16.30 3.83 20.49
N THR A 198 -17.29 2.96 20.61
CA THR A 198 -17.25 1.87 21.59
C THR A 198 -16.23 0.81 21.18
N SER A 199 -15.71 0.04 22.15
CA SER A 199 -14.78 -1.07 21.87
C SER A 199 -15.32 -2.05 20.82
N ALA A 200 -16.62 -2.37 20.88
CA ALA A 200 -17.26 -3.28 19.91
C ALA A 200 -17.34 -2.70 18.48
N GLN A 201 -17.43 -1.38 18.35
CA GLN A 201 -17.39 -0.70 17.03
C GLN A 201 -15.97 -0.67 16.51
N PHE A 202 -15.01 -0.34 17.36
CA PHE A 202 -13.59 -0.35 16.99
C PHE A 202 -13.10 -1.75 16.60
N GLU A 203 -13.55 -2.81 17.30
CA GLU A 203 -13.20 -4.19 16.95
C GLU A 203 -13.60 -4.55 15.51
N LYS A 204 -14.73 -4.06 15.00
CA LYS A 204 -15.12 -4.26 13.59
C LYS A 204 -14.16 -3.56 12.61
N ILE A 205 -13.69 -2.37 12.96
CA ILE A 205 -12.66 -1.68 12.16
C ILE A 205 -11.36 -2.48 12.18
N MET A 206 -10.98 -3.02 13.35
CA MET A 206 -9.79 -3.86 13.48
C MET A 206 -9.85 -5.12 12.62
N VAL A 207 -11.02 -5.78 12.55
CA VAL A 207 -11.22 -6.93 11.65
C VAL A 207 -11.00 -6.52 10.20
N PHE A 208 -11.57 -5.39 9.77
CA PHE A 208 -11.33 -4.87 8.43
C PHE A 208 -9.84 -4.63 8.15
N VAL A 209 -9.13 -3.99 9.09
CA VAL A 209 -7.69 -3.69 8.95
C VAL A 209 -6.84 -4.96 8.89
N GLN A 210 -7.19 -6.00 9.65
CA GLN A 210 -6.49 -7.29 9.61
C GLN A 210 -6.67 -8.03 8.28
N ASP A 211 -7.83 -7.84 7.64
CA ASP A 211 -8.19 -8.45 6.35
C ASP A 211 -7.79 -7.59 5.13
N ILE A 212 -7.06 -6.47 5.32
CA ILE A 212 -6.45 -5.74 4.22
C ILE A 212 -5.58 -6.70 3.40
N PRO A 213 -5.76 -6.75 2.05
CA PRO A 213 -5.01 -7.66 1.21
C PRO A 213 -3.50 -7.50 1.39
N LYS A 214 -2.81 -8.63 1.50
CA LYS A 214 -1.35 -8.73 1.54
C LYS A 214 -0.88 -9.58 0.38
N LEU A 215 0.34 -9.31 -0.09
CA LEU A 215 0.96 -10.13 -1.10
C LEU A 215 1.33 -11.48 -0.49
N GLU A 216 0.77 -12.54 -1.04
CA GLU A 216 1.00 -13.93 -0.61
C GLU A 216 1.53 -14.77 -1.79
N TYR A 217 2.35 -15.79 -1.44
CA TYR A 217 2.90 -16.78 -2.35
C TYR A 217 2.26 -18.14 -2.08
#